data_8d3172b06981d35108ee78d43e9a21da
#
_entry.id   8d3172b06981d35108ee78d43e9a21da
#
_cell.length_a   1.000
_cell.length_b   1.000
_cell.length_c   1.000
_cell.angle_alpha   90.00
_cell.angle_beta   90.00
_cell.angle_gamma   90.00
#
_symmetry.space_group_name_H-M   'P 1'
#
loop_
_entity.id
_entity.type
_entity.pdbx_description
1 polymer ?
#
loop_
_entity_poly.entity_id
_entity_poly.type
_entity_poly.pdbx_seq_one_letter_code
_entity_poly.pdbx_strand_id
1 'polypeptide(L)'
;FCNFMKTLSASLCIFLGLLFNSNAHAQCTATVSTFPYLENFETNNGGFTTGGTSSSWQWGVIAKPVITSAASGTKGWTTGGLTGSSYNNGEDSWIKSPCFNLTSLVNPQISFKVFWETEKKFDGATFEYSTNNGNSWQALGSELSDANCQGENWFNYQPVKYLGNVAGWSGSIYPNINGCQGGSGSGQWLTAKHKINFLAGNTSVMFRFRFGAGTTCNQFDGF
;
A
#
# COMPACT_ATOMS: atom_id res chain seq x y z
N PHE A 1 58.43 5.02 63.84
CA PHE A 1 57.02 5.46 63.79
C PHE A 1 56.63 5.58 62.31
N CYS A 2 55.93 4.57 61.81
CA CYS A 2 55.48 4.49 60.40
C CYS A 2 53.97 4.58 60.39
N ASN A 3 53.39 5.63 59.86
CA ASN A 3 51.99 5.82 59.71
C ASN A 3 51.56 5.19 58.35
N PHE A 4 50.75 4.17 58.42
CA PHE A 4 50.10 3.56 57.27
C PHE A 4 48.83 4.34 56.88
N MET A 5 48.90 5.09 55.77
CA MET A 5 47.68 5.64 55.12
C MET A 5 47.05 4.59 54.22
N LYS A 6 45.85 4.12 54.56
CA LYS A 6 45.02 3.29 53.70
C LYS A 6 44.29 4.20 52.72
N THR A 7 44.64 4.15 51.46
CA THR A 7 43.87 4.75 50.37
C THR A 7 42.73 3.82 49.98
N LEU A 8 41.50 4.29 50.18
CA LEU A 8 40.29 3.63 49.73
C LEU A 8 40.10 3.93 48.23
N SER A 9 40.31 2.96 47.37
CA SER A 9 40.01 3.06 45.93
C SER A 9 38.52 2.74 45.70
N ALA A 10 37.73 3.78 45.43
CA ALA A 10 36.35 3.60 45.01
C ALA A 10 36.33 3.30 43.50
N SER A 11 36.06 2.03 43.16
CA SER A 11 35.88 1.62 41.79
C SER A 11 34.47 2.00 41.31
N LEU A 12 34.37 3.05 40.50
CA LEU A 12 33.11 3.49 39.89
C LEU A 12 32.82 2.59 38.64
N CYS A 13 32.00 1.60 38.80
CA CYS A 13 31.47 0.82 37.68
C CYS A 13 30.43 1.64 36.92
N ILE A 14 30.84 2.25 35.80
CA ILE A 14 29.92 2.86 34.85
C ILE A 14 29.23 1.74 34.09
N PHE A 15 27.96 1.42 34.44
CA PHE A 15 27.08 0.58 33.64
C PHE A 15 26.64 1.38 32.40
N LEU A 16 27.33 1.16 31.28
CA LEU A 16 26.91 1.68 29.98
C LEU A 16 25.70 0.87 29.54
N GLY A 17 24.51 1.32 29.90
CA GLY A 17 23.24 0.73 29.41
C GLY A 17 23.14 0.94 27.92
N LEU A 18 23.42 -0.12 27.12
CA LEU A 18 23.08 -0.17 25.70
C LEU A 18 21.55 -0.18 25.60
N LEU A 19 20.97 0.98 25.32
CA LEU A 19 19.58 1.09 24.90
C LEU A 19 19.45 0.43 23.52
N PHE A 20 19.10 -0.85 23.50
CA PHE A 20 18.61 -1.48 22.29
C PHE A 20 17.26 -0.85 21.98
N ASN A 21 17.22 0.08 21.04
CA ASN A 21 16.01 0.49 20.38
C ASN A 21 15.52 -0.73 19.57
N SER A 22 14.77 -1.62 20.19
CA SER A 22 13.98 -2.59 19.47
C SER A 22 12.90 -1.81 18.72
N ASN A 23 13.10 -1.60 17.42
CA ASN A 23 11.99 -1.22 16.56
C ASN A 23 10.95 -2.32 16.70
N ALA A 24 9.90 -2.07 17.47
CA ALA A 24 8.75 -2.94 17.55
C ALA A 24 8.04 -2.85 16.18
N HIS A 25 8.46 -3.71 15.26
CA HIS A 25 7.74 -3.87 14.01
C HIS A 25 6.38 -4.48 14.35
N ALA A 26 5.33 -3.83 13.88
CA ALA A 26 3.97 -4.28 14.13
C ALA A 26 3.81 -5.72 13.65
N GLN A 27 3.89 -6.65 14.58
CA GLN A 27 3.58 -8.06 14.36
C GLN A 27 2.14 -8.15 13.86
N CYS A 28 1.86 -9.12 13.00
CA CYS A 28 0.52 -9.39 12.54
C CYS A 28 -0.45 -9.59 13.71
N THR A 29 -1.34 -8.63 13.93
CA THR A 29 -2.34 -8.69 15.00
C THR A 29 -3.53 -9.57 14.64
N ALA A 30 -3.75 -9.80 13.33
CA ALA A 30 -4.78 -10.69 12.80
C ALA A 30 -4.23 -11.41 11.56
N THR A 31 -4.46 -12.71 11.48
CA THR A 31 -4.01 -13.55 10.36
C THR A 31 -5.20 -14.28 9.73
N VAL A 32 -5.36 -14.07 8.43
CA VAL A 32 -6.31 -14.82 7.60
C VAL A 32 -5.68 -16.14 7.20
N SER A 33 -6.34 -17.25 7.52
CA SER A 33 -5.89 -18.62 7.20
C SER A 33 -6.97 -19.48 6.53
N THR A 34 -8.18 -18.93 6.37
CA THR A 34 -9.29 -19.61 5.70
C THR A 34 -9.48 -19.05 4.30
N PHE A 35 -9.54 -19.92 3.32
CA PHE A 35 -9.65 -19.56 1.91
C PHE A 35 -10.80 -20.33 1.21
N PRO A 36 -11.45 -19.74 0.17
CA PRO A 36 -11.18 -18.41 -0.36
C PRO A 36 -11.52 -17.31 0.66
N TYR A 37 -10.68 -16.26 0.73
CA TYR A 37 -10.96 -15.05 1.51
C TYR A 37 -11.67 -14.04 0.61
N LEU A 38 -12.74 -13.47 1.11
CA LEU A 38 -13.49 -12.39 0.43
C LEU A 38 -13.75 -11.26 1.43
N GLU A 39 -13.38 -10.05 1.06
CA GLU A 39 -13.72 -8.82 1.78
C GLU A 39 -14.44 -7.87 0.83
N ASN A 40 -15.65 -7.44 1.20
CA ASN A 40 -16.48 -6.55 0.42
C ASN A 40 -16.59 -5.14 1.02
N PHE A 41 -15.99 -4.90 2.18
CA PHE A 41 -15.94 -3.63 2.90
C PHE A 41 -17.28 -3.02 3.32
N GLU A 42 -18.39 -3.75 3.20
CA GLU A 42 -19.71 -3.20 3.54
C GLU A 42 -19.93 -3.10 5.05
N THR A 43 -19.44 -4.06 5.82
CA THR A 43 -19.67 -4.12 7.27
C THR A 43 -18.66 -3.27 8.04
N ASN A 44 -17.38 -3.37 7.66
CA ASN A 44 -16.27 -2.69 8.30
C ASN A 44 -15.12 -2.47 7.29
N ASN A 45 -14.02 -1.93 7.75
CA ASN A 45 -12.84 -1.63 6.92
C ASN A 45 -11.98 -2.86 6.55
N GLY A 46 -12.44 -4.08 6.80
CA GLY A 46 -11.70 -5.33 6.51
C GLY A 46 -10.47 -5.55 7.38
N GLY A 47 -10.29 -4.82 8.46
CA GLY A 47 -9.06 -4.84 9.26
C GLY A 47 -7.87 -4.17 8.55
N PHE A 48 -8.12 -3.44 7.47
CA PHE A 48 -7.09 -2.68 6.78
C PHE A 48 -6.70 -1.43 7.57
N THR A 49 -5.45 -1.01 7.44
CA THR A 49 -4.89 0.16 8.12
C THR A 49 -4.21 1.09 7.12
N THR A 50 -4.23 2.39 7.40
CA THR A 50 -3.61 3.41 6.56
C THR A 50 -2.38 4.00 7.21
N GLY A 51 -1.47 4.56 6.40
CA GLY A 51 -0.29 5.26 6.87
C GLY A 51 0.49 5.89 5.73
N GLY A 52 1.69 6.36 6.05
CA GLY A 52 2.55 7.09 5.13
C GLY A 52 2.47 8.60 5.32
N THR A 53 2.99 9.34 4.36
CA THR A 53 3.02 10.81 4.38
C THR A 53 1.81 11.38 3.65
N SER A 54 1.16 12.36 4.24
CA SER A 54 0.01 13.08 3.67
C SER A 54 -1.12 12.15 3.21
N SER A 55 -1.38 11.05 3.93
CA SER A 55 -2.37 10.04 3.54
C SER A 55 -3.77 10.64 3.40
N SER A 56 -4.40 10.39 2.26
CA SER A 56 -5.78 10.77 1.96
C SER A 56 -6.74 9.57 1.90
N TRP A 57 -6.26 8.36 2.22
CA TRP A 57 -7.07 7.15 2.22
C TRP A 57 -8.25 7.21 3.18
N GLN A 58 -9.44 6.92 2.68
CA GLN A 58 -10.67 6.82 3.47
C GLN A 58 -11.49 5.60 3.06
N TRP A 59 -12.13 4.98 4.05
CA TRP A 59 -13.12 3.92 3.88
C TRP A 59 -14.51 4.47 4.12
N GLY A 60 -15.45 4.17 3.23
CA GLY A 60 -16.85 4.60 3.35
C GLY A 60 -17.60 4.58 2.05
N VAL A 61 -18.71 5.28 2.01
CA VAL A 61 -19.55 5.45 0.82
C VAL A 61 -18.87 6.40 -0.16
N ILE A 62 -18.56 5.86 -1.33
CA ILE A 62 -17.86 6.61 -2.38
C ILE A 62 -18.88 7.33 -3.25
N ALA A 63 -18.69 8.65 -3.43
CA ALA A 63 -19.52 9.50 -4.29
C ALA A 63 -18.69 10.66 -4.85
N LYS A 64 -17.73 10.35 -5.70
CA LYS A 64 -16.78 11.31 -6.30
C LYS A 64 -17.22 11.69 -7.72
N PRO A 65 -16.66 12.73 -8.34
CA PRO A 65 -17.05 13.17 -9.69
C PRO A 65 -16.85 12.11 -10.79
N VAL A 66 -15.79 11.30 -10.73
CA VAL A 66 -15.49 10.24 -11.71
C VAL A 66 -15.69 8.86 -11.09
N ILE A 67 -15.17 8.61 -9.91
CA ILE A 67 -15.41 7.37 -9.14
C ILE A 67 -16.72 7.55 -8.38
N THR A 68 -17.84 7.44 -9.07
CA THR A 68 -19.16 7.82 -8.57
C THR A 68 -19.75 6.87 -7.53
N SER A 69 -19.20 5.67 -7.41
CA SER A 69 -19.69 4.62 -6.50
C SER A 69 -18.61 3.60 -6.20
N ALA A 70 -18.83 2.75 -5.20
CA ALA A 70 -18.03 1.54 -5.00
C ALA A 70 -18.24 0.54 -6.16
N ALA A 71 -17.33 -0.42 -6.31
CA ALA A 71 -17.40 -1.46 -7.32
C ALA A 71 -18.56 -2.46 -7.12
N SER A 72 -18.98 -2.61 -5.86
CA SER A 72 -20.13 -3.40 -5.43
C SER A 72 -20.63 -2.85 -4.11
N GLY A 73 -21.91 -3.03 -3.81
CA GLY A 73 -22.50 -2.44 -2.62
C GLY A 73 -22.39 -0.91 -2.60
N THR A 74 -21.97 -0.35 -1.49
CA THR A 74 -21.91 1.11 -1.29
C THR A 74 -20.56 1.63 -0.80
N LYS A 75 -19.74 0.78 -0.16
CA LYS A 75 -18.51 1.19 0.50
C LYS A 75 -17.26 0.60 -0.15
N GLY A 76 -16.18 1.35 -0.03
CA GLY A 76 -14.86 0.95 -0.48
C GLY A 76 -13.77 1.82 0.14
N TRP A 77 -12.55 1.57 -0.24
CA TRP A 77 -11.41 2.41 0.07
C TRP A 77 -11.05 3.28 -1.13
N THR A 78 -10.72 4.54 -0.88
CA THR A 78 -10.27 5.47 -1.92
C THR A 78 -9.31 6.52 -1.36
N THR A 79 -8.44 7.09 -2.18
CA THR A 79 -7.65 8.28 -1.87
C THR A 79 -8.43 9.55 -2.15
N GLY A 80 -8.00 10.71 -1.63
CA GLY A 80 -8.66 12.01 -1.90
C GLY A 80 -10.02 12.19 -1.24
N GLY A 81 -10.33 11.38 -0.21
CA GLY A 81 -11.61 11.42 0.48
C GLY A 81 -12.74 10.73 -0.28
N LEU A 82 -13.94 10.75 0.28
CA LEU A 82 -15.09 9.98 -0.22
C LEU A 82 -15.93 10.74 -1.26
N THR A 83 -15.86 12.06 -1.30
CA THR A 83 -16.71 12.91 -2.15
C THR A 83 -15.94 13.95 -2.97
N GLY A 84 -14.67 14.16 -2.70
CA GLY A 84 -13.83 15.14 -3.40
C GLY A 84 -13.13 14.57 -4.62
N SER A 85 -12.56 15.45 -5.43
CA SER A 85 -11.72 15.11 -6.60
C SER A 85 -10.30 15.65 -6.43
N SER A 86 -9.69 15.45 -5.27
CA SER A 86 -8.30 15.87 -5.01
C SER A 86 -7.70 15.01 -3.94
N TYR A 87 -6.59 14.38 -4.25
CA TYR A 87 -5.72 13.75 -3.26
C TYR A 87 -4.67 14.75 -2.77
N ASN A 88 -3.98 14.43 -1.68
CA ASN A 88 -3.08 15.38 -1.02
C ASN A 88 -1.79 15.61 -1.82
N ASN A 89 -1.29 16.85 -1.74
CA ASN A 89 0.00 17.22 -2.32
C ASN A 89 1.15 16.46 -1.66
N GLY A 90 2.05 15.92 -2.47
CA GLY A 90 3.22 15.17 -1.98
C GLY A 90 2.84 13.91 -1.21
N GLU A 91 1.72 13.29 -1.57
CA GLU A 91 1.27 12.06 -0.92
C GLU A 91 2.21 10.90 -1.25
N ASP A 92 2.65 10.19 -0.22
CA ASP A 92 3.29 8.88 -0.29
C ASP A 92 2.70 8.03 0.83
N SER A 93 1.59 7.40 0.53
CA SER A 93 0.71 6.78 1.50
C SER A 93 0.34 5.36 1.10
N TRP A 94 -0.27 4.65 2.02
CA TRP A 94 -0.65 3.26 1.78
C TRP A 94 -1.88 2.86 2.59
N ILE A 95 -2.59 1.86 2.06
CA ILE A 95 -3.55 1.03 2.77
C ILE A 95 -3.01 -0.41 2.80
N LYS A 96 -2.89 -0.96 3.99
CA LYS A 96 -2.26 -2.25 4.28
C LYS A 96 -3.29 -3.25 4.80
N SER A 97 -3.25 -4.46 4.26
CA SER A 97 -4.11 -5.57 4.62
C SER A 97 -3.75 -6.19 5.99
N PRO A 98 -4.64 -7.01 6.59
CA PRO A 98 -4.25 -8.03 7.53
C PRO A 98 -3.18 -8.96 6.98
N CYS A 99 -2.61 -9.83 7.82
CA CYS A 99 -1.69 -10.87 7.38
C CYS A 99 -2.43 -12.08 6.82
N PHE A 100 -1.81 -12.76 5.88
CA PHE A 100 -2.30 -13.99 5.29
C PHE A 100 -1.32 -15.14 5.52
N ASN A 101 -1.83 -16.28 5.97
CA ASN A 101 -1.08 -17.52 6.06
C ASN A 101 -1.38 -18.37 4.80
N LEU A 102 -0.42 -18.42 3.88
CA LEU A 102 -0.58 -19.10 2.58
C LEU A 102 0.01 -20.53 2.59
N THR A 103 0.28 -21.13 3.75
CA THR A 103 0.94 -22.45 3.85
C THR A 103 0.13 -23.57 3.24
N SER A 104 -1.21 -23.48 3.26
CA SER A 104 -2.11 -24.50 2.69
C SER A 104 -2.40 -24.32 1.20
N LEU A 105 -1.91 -23.25 0.57
CA LEU A 105 -2.23 -22.92 -0.81
C LEU A 105 -1.12 -23.37 -1.76
N VAL A 106 -1.49 -23.98 -2.89
CA VAL A 106 -0.55 -24.46 -3.90
C VAL A 106 -0.37 -23.46 -5.04
N ASN A 107 -1.46 -22.90 -5.55
CA ASN A 107 -1.47 -21.92 -6.64
C ASN A 107 -2.32 -20.71 -6.27
N PRO A 108 -1.89 -19.93 -5.25
CA PRO A 108 -2.67 -18.79 -4.81
C PRO A 108 -2.74 -17.69 -5.88
N GLN A 109 -3.89 -17.04 -5.93
CA GLN A 109 -4.16 -15.89 -6.76
C GLN A 109 -4.78 -14.80 -5.90
N ILE A 110 -4.44 -13.54 -6.20
CA ILE A 110 -5.11 -12.38 -5.64
C ILE A 110 -6.01 -11.74 -6.69
N SER A 111 -7.16 -11.23 -6.26
CA SER A 111 -8.10 -10.50 -7.10
C SER A 111 -8.77 -9.39 -6.31
N PHE A 112 -8.97 -8.24 -6.93
CA PHE A 112 -9.68 -7.10 -6.35
C PHE A 112 -10.28 -6.21 -7.44
N LYS A 113 -11.21 -5.35 -7.05
CA LYS A 113 -11.71 -4.27 -7.91
C LYS A 113 -10.82 -3.05 -7.79
N VAL A 114 -10.53 -2.42 -8.91
CA VAL A 114 -9.65 -1.26 -9.00
C VAL A 114 -10.22 -0.22 -9.95
N PHE A 115 -10.10 1.04 -9.57
CA PHE A 115 -10.39 2.20 -10.39
C PHE A 115 -9.26 3.21 -10.19
N TRP A 116 -8.78 3.87 -11.26
CA TRP A 116 -7.78 4.93 -11.14
C TRP A 116 -8.11 6.13 -12.00
N GLU A 117 -7.90 7.29 -11.39
CA GLU A 117 -8.13 8.61 -11.97
C GLU A 117 -7.07 9.56 -11.38
N THR A 118 -5.89 9.62 -12.02
CA THR A 118 -4.70 10.32 -11.50
C THR A 118 -3.96 11.07 -12.61
N GLU A 119 -3.00 11.92 -12.27
CA GLU A 119 -2.10 12.49 -13.29
C GLU A 119 -1.25 11.38 -13.91
N LYS A 120 -1.40 11.20 -15.21
CA LYS A 120 -0.68 10.15 -15.97
C LYS A 120 0.83 10.30 -15.85
N LYS A 121 1.55 9.21 -15.64
CA LYS A 121 3.01 9.07 -15.50
C LYS A 121 3.58 9.58 -14.18
N PHE A 122 2.91 10.51 -13.53
CA PHE A 122 3.42 11.15 -12.32
C PHE A 122 2.84 10.51 -11.08
N ASP A 123 1.52 10.47 -10.98
CA ASP A 123 0.77 10.00 -9.83
C ASP A 123 0.14 8.63 -10.11
N GLY A 124 -0.12 7.87 -9.05
CA GLY A 124 -0.78 6.58 -9.22
C GLY A 124 -0.67 5.67 -8.01
N ALA A 125 -1.11 4.45 -8.20
CA ALA A 125 -1.03 3.40 -7.19
C ALA A 125 -0.23 2.20 -7.69
N THR A 126 0.49 1.56 -6.79
CA THR A 126 1.11 0.25 -7.01
C THR A 126 0.62 -0.73 -5.95
N PHE A 127 0.76 -2.02 -6.23
CA PHE A 127 0.43 -3.08 -5.29
C PHE A 127 1.69 -3.80 -4.86
N GLU A 128 1.88 -3.93 -3.56
CA GLU A 128 3.11 -4.44 -2.98
C GLU A 128 2.81 -5.57 -1.99
N TYR A 129 3.79 -6.43 -1.77
CA TYR A 129 3.77 -7.48 -0.77
C TYR A 129 4.98 -7.43 0.16
N SER A 130 4.81 -8.01 1.34
CA SER A 130 5.87 -8.22 2.33
C SER A 130 5.75 -9.63 2.90
N THR A 131 6.88 -10.32 3.07
CA THR A 131 6.99 -11.62 3.74
C THR A 131 7.74 -11.53 5.07
N ASN A 132 8.05 -10.31 5.53
CA ASN A 132 8.83 -10.04 6.73
C ASN A 132 8.13 -9.03 7.67
N ASN A 133 6.81 -9.18 7.81
CA ASN A 133 5.96 -8.37 8.69
C ASN A 133 5.98 -6.86 8.38
N GLY A 134 6.14 -6.49 7.11
CA GLY A 134 6.13 -5.11 6.67
C GLY A 134 7.46 -4.36 6.84
N ASN A 135 8.55 -5.04 7.17
CA ASN A 135 9.88 -4.43 7.26
C ASN A 135 10.41 -3.98 5.91
N SER A 136 10.07 -4.71 4.85
CA SER A 136 10.34 -4.32 3.47
C SER A 136 9.18 -4.71 2.58
N TRP A 137 9.04 -3.99 1.47
CA TRP A 137 7.96 -4.14 0.51
C TRP A 137 8.53 -4.27 -0.90
N GLN A 138 7.89 -5.09 -1.72
CA GLN A 138 8.24 -5.29 -3.12
C GLN A 138 6.98 -5.13 -3.97
N ALA A 139 7.10 -4.45 -5.12
CA ALA A 139 6.01 -4.38 -6.08
C ALA A 139 5.67 -5.78 -6.58
N LEU A 140 4.37 -6.08 -6.65
CA LEU A 140 3.89 -7.36 -7.13
C LEU A 140 3.59 -7.24 -8.63
N GLY A 141 4.41 -7.88 -9.45
CA GLY A 141 4.25 -7.85 -10.90
C GLY A 141 4.82 -6.60 -11.57
N SER A 142 4.47 -6.41 -12.83
CA SER A 142 4.92 -5.31 -13.69
C SER A 142 3.83 -4.96 -14.71
N GLU A 143 4.05 -3.95 -15.54
CA GLU A 143 3.20 -3.60 -16.69
C GLU A 143 3.14 -4.70 -17.75
N LEU A 144 4.05 -5.68 -17.69
CA LEU A 144 4.05 -6.85 -18.57
C LEU A 144 3.31 -8.06 -17.99
N SER A 145 2.72 -7.94 -16.79
CA SER A 145 2.07 -9.09 -16.12
C SER A 145 0.94 -9.69 -16.95
N ASP A 146 0.13 -8.88 -17.61
CA ASP A 146 -0.96 -9.34 -18.44
C ASP A 146 -0.44 -10.04 -19.73
N ALA A 147 0.54 -9.43 -20.38
CA ALA A 147 1.18 -9.99 -21.57
C ALA A 147 1.88 -11.32 -21.29
N ASN A 148 2.39 -11.51 -20.08
CA ASN A 148 3.04 -12.73 -19.63
C ASN A 148 2.09 -13.76 -19.00
N CYS A 149 0.77 -13.55 -19.10
CA CYS A 149 -0.25 -14.40 -18.49
C CYS A 149 -0.11 -14.59 -16.97
N GLN A 150 0.49 -13.62 -16.30
CA GLN A 150 0.61 -13.60 -14.85
C GLN A 150 -0.52 -12.81 -14.18
N GLY A 151 -1.10 -11.84 -14.90
CA GLY A 151 -2.16 -10.95 -14.44
C GLY A 151 -3.32 -10.78 -15.42
N GLU A 152 -4.28 -9.97 -15.00
CA GLU A 152 -5.41 -9.44 -15.77
C GLU A 152 -5.71 -8.04 -15.24
N ASN A 153 -5.78 -7.03 -16.12
CA ASN A 153 -5.94 -5.61 -15.73
C ASN A 153 -4.90 -5.16 -14.68
N TRP A 154 -3.70 -5.74 -14.75
CA TRP A 154 -2.62 -5.37 -13.84
C TRP A 154 -2.03 -4.03 -14.29
N PHE A 155 -0.93 -3.58 -13.74
CA PHE A 155 -0.39 -2.24 -13.98
C PHE A 155 -0.43 -1.81 -15.44
N ASN A 156 -0.82 -0.54 -15.69
CA ASN A 156 -0.93 0.01 -17.03
C ASN A 156 0.23 0.94 -17.43
N TYR A 157 1.12 1.26 -16.49
CA TYR A 157 2.19 2.22 -16.75
C TYR A 157 3.45 1.95 -15.92
N GLN A 158 4.61 2.17 -16.54
CA GLN A 158 5.94 2.23 -15.91
C GLN A 158 6.84 3.19 -16.73
N PRO A 159 7.63 4.06 -16.08
CA PRO A 159 7.75 4.32 -14.65
C PRO A 159 6.72 5.32 -14.12
N VAL A 160 6.04 5.06 -13.00
CA VAL A 160 5.23 6.07 -12.30
C VAL A 160 6.15 6.85 -11.37
N LYS A 161 6.27 8.16 -11.62
CA LYS A 161 7.31 8.99 -11.02
C LYS A 161 7.25 9.02 -9.49
N TYR A 162 6.10 9.37 -8.94
CA TYR A 162 5.98 9.55 -7.48
C TYR A 162 5.75 8.24 -6.71
N LEU A 163 5.76 7.11 -7.40
CA LEU A 163 5.90 5.79 -6.80
C LEU A 163 7.37 5.31 -6.71
N GLY A 164 8.33 6.18 -7.02
CA GLY A 164 9.74 5.78 -7.09
C GLY A 164 10.10 5.11 -8.41
N ASN A 165 9.39 5.43 -9.49
CA ASN A 165 9.58 4.90 -10.85
C ASN A 165 9.29 3.40 -10.99
N VAL A 166 8.45 2.84 -10.14
CA VAL A 166 7.94 1.46 -10.29
C VAL A 166 6.70 1.42 -11.18
N ALA A 167 6.27 0.22 -11.55
CA ALA A 167 5.02 0.00 -12.26
C ALA A 167 3.80 0.29 -11.37
N GLY A 168 2.72 0.76 -11.97
CA GLY A 168 1.49 1.08 -11.26
C GLY A 168 0.30 1.35 -12.18
N TRP A 169 -0.83 1.66 -11.58
CA TRP A 169 -2.00 2.21 -12.25
C TRP A 169 -1.89 3.73 -12.22
N SER A 170 -1.90 4.36 -13.40
CA SER A 170 -1.69 5.79 -13.57
C SER A 170 -2.45 6.30 -14.79
N GLY A 171 -3.10 7.46 -14.66
CA GLY A 171 -3.81 8.13 -15.74
C GLY A 171 -5.22 8.53 -15.39
N SER A 172 -5.81 9.35 -16.27
CA SER A 172 -7.14 9.94 -16.15
C SER A 172 -7.98 9.64 -17.39
N ILE A 173 -9.30 9.62 -17.25
CA ILE A 173 -10.20 9.58 -18.41
C ILE A 173 -10.18 10.87 -19.23
N TYR A 174 -9.79 11.97 -18.60
CA TYR A 174 -9.69 13.25 -19.28
C TYR A 174 -8.40 13.37 -20.11
N PRO A 175 -8.39 14.13 -21.18
CA PRO A 175 -7.15 14.52 -21.86
C PRO A 175 -6.30 15.42 -20.96
N ASN A 176 -5.13 15.83 -21.46
CA ASN A 176 -4.29 16.82 -20.78
C ASN A 176 -5.07 18.12 -20.50
N ILE A 177 -5.05 18.57 -19.24
CA ILE A 177 -5.76 19.76 -18.77
C ILE A 177 -4.80 20.67 -17.99
N ASN A 178 -4.70 21.96 -18.36
CA ASN A 178 -3.94 22.97 -17.61
C ASN A 178 -2.49 22.57 -17.31
N GLY A 179 -1.84 21.87 -18.24
CA GLY A 179 -0.47 21.38 -18.07
C GLY A 179 -0.35 20.04 -17.35
N CYS A 180 -1.43 19.52 -16.79
CA CYS A 180 -1.47 18.20 -16.17
C CYS A 180 -1.68 17.10 -17.23
N GLN A 181 -0.99 15.98 -17.08
CA GLN A 181 -1.08 14.89 -18.05
C GLN A 181 -2.27 13.97 -17.76
N GLY A 182 -3.10 13.79 -18.77
CA GLY A 182 -4.26 12.91 -18.73
C GLY A 182 -4.14 11.72 -19.68
N GLY A 183 -5.27 11.05 -19.87
CA GLY A 183 -5.38 9.81 -20.65
C GLY A 183 -5.01 8.56 -19.84
N SER A 184 -5.51 7.42 -20.28
CA SER A 184 -5.25 6.10 -19.70
C SER A 184 -5.83 5.86 -18.29
N GLY A 185 -6.80 6.67 -17.83
CA GLY A 185 -7.63 6.33 -16.66
C GLY A 185 -8.49 5.11 -16.95
N SER A 186 -8.90 4.38 -15.91
CA SER A 186 -9.69 3.16 -16.10
C SER A 186 -11.11 3.44 -16.61
N GLY A 187 -11.70 4.58 -16.25
CA GLY A 187 -13.06 4.99 -16.63
C GLY A 187 -14.17 4.09 -16.06
N GLN A 188 -13.82 3.00 -15.43
CA GLN A 188 -14.72 2.04 -14.82
C GLN A 188 -13.98 1.17 -13.80
N TRP A 189 -14.75 0.49 -12.95
CA TRP A 189 -14.20 -0.53 -12.09
C TRP A 189 -13.77 -1.76 -12.92
N LEU A 190 -12.50 -2.13 -12.79
CA LEU A 190 -11.94 -3.33 -13.40
C LEU A 190 -11.67 -4.38 -12.32
N THR A 191 -11.68 -5.65 -12.73
CA THR A 191 -11.19 -6.73 -11.86
C THR A 191 -9.73 -6.96 -12.18
N ALA A 192 -8.85 -6.53 -11.30
CA ALA A 192 -7.43 -6.86 -11.38
C ALA A 192 -7.19 -8.22 -10.72
N LYS A 193 -6.34 -9.03 -11.36
CA LYS A 193 -5.92 -10.36 -10.86
C LYS A 193 -4.43 -10.55 -11.04
N HIS A 194 -3.80 -11.31 -10.15
CA HIS A 194 -2.41 -11.72 -10.33
C HIS A 194 -2.14 -13.06 -9.66
N LYS A 195 -1.34 -13.91 -10.31
CA LYS A 195 -0.82 -15.14 -9.74
C LYS A 195 0.25 -14.81 -8.71
N ILE A 196 0.16 -15.43 -7.55
CA ILE A 196 1.12 -15.24 -6.45
C ILE A 196 1.72 -16.56 -5.99
N ASN A 197 1.93 -17.50 -6.91
CA ASN A 197 2.42 -18.85 -6.63
C ASN A 197 3.76 -18.84 -5.87
N PHE A 198 4.60 -17.83 -6.11
CA PHE A 198 5.89 -17.66 -5.42
C PHE A 198 5.73 -17.31 -3.93
N LEU A 199 4.53 -16.92 -3.49
CA LEU A 199 4.20 -16.68 -2.08
C LEU A 199 3.57 -17.90 -1.39
N ALA A 200 3.28 -18.98 -2.13
CA ALA A 200 2.75 -20.21 -1.55
C ALA A 200 3.70 -20.75 -0.46
N GLY A 201 3.14 -21.29 0.61
CA GLY A 201 3.93 -21.83 1.72
C GLY A 201 4.42 -20.81 2.75
N ASN A 202 4.25 -19.49 2.52
CA ASN A 202 4.61 -18.49 3.52
C ASN A 202 3.57 -18.40 4.63
N THR A 203 4.04 -18.33 5.87
CA THR A 203 3.18 -18.25 7.07
C THR A 203 2.64 -16.85 7.34
N SER A 204 3.28 -15.81 6.78
CA SER A 204 2.92 -14.41 7.01
C SER A 204 3.21 -13.59 5.77
N VAL A 205 2.17 -13.26 5.05
CA VAL A 205 2.23 -12.36 3.88
C VAL A 205 1.30 -11.19 4.14
N MET A 206 1.80 -10.00 3.87
CA MET A 206 1.00 -8.77 3.91
C MET A 206 0.97 -8.15 2.52
N PHE A 207 -0.13 -7.49 2.19
CA PHE A 207 -0.27 -6.72 0.97
C PHE A 207 -0.57 -5.26 1.27
N ARG A 208 -0.21 -4.38 0.36
CA ARG A 208 -0.66 -2.99 0.43
C ARG A 208 -0.83 -2.38 -0.95
N PHE A 209 -1.78 -1.46 -1.06
CA PHE A 209 -1.74 -0.45 -2.10
C PHE A 209 -0.91 0.72 -1.59
N ARG A 210 0.09 1.13 -2.34
CA ARG A 210 0.83 2.36 -2.10
C ARG A 210 0.41 3.38 -3.16
N PHE A 211 0.08 4.59 -2.72
CA PHE A 211 -0.29 5.71 -3.56
C PHE A 211 0.78 6.79 -3.48
N GLY A 212 1.19 7.32 -4.63
CA GLY A 212 2.17 8.37 -4.72
C GLY A 212 1.68 9.51 -5.60
N ALA A 213 1.87 10.75 -5.14
CA ALA A 213 1.46 11.96 -5.86
C ALA A 213 2.46 13.11 -5.71
N GLY A 214 2.51 13.96 -6.75
CA GLY A 214 3.28 15.18 -6.76
C GLY A 214 2.71 16.30 -5.91
N THR A 215 3.28 17.48 -6.05
CA THR A 215 2.80 18.70 -5.37
C THR A 215 1.91 19.57 -6.25
N THR A 216 1.68 19.15 -7.48
CA THR A 216 0.86 19.84 -8.48
C THR A 216 0.01 18.82 -9.23
N CYS A 217 -1.04 19.27 -9.90
CA CYS A 217 -1.89 18.39 -10.70
C CYS A 217 -2.63 17.30 -9.91
N ASN A 218 -3.05 17.61 -8.70
CA ASN A 218 -3.68 16.64 -7.78
C ASN A 218 -5.22 16.71 -7.79
N GLN A 219 -5.82 17.41 -8.76
CA GLN A 219 -7.27 17.59 -8.89
C GLN A 219 -7.93 16.45 -9.69
N PHE A 220 -7.60 15.23 -9.35
CA PHE A 220 -8.21 14.02 -9.87
C PHE A 220 -8.82 13.20 -8.74
N ASP A 221 -9.72 12.29 -9.05
CA ASP A 221 -10.41 11.49 -8.03
C ASP A 221 -9.47 10.57 -7.22
N GLY A 222 -8.36 10.14 -7.81
CA GLY A 222 -7.36 9.31 -7.15
C GLY A 222 -7.51 7.82 -7.49
N PHE A 223 -7.52 6.97 -6.46
CA PHE A 223 -7.48 5.52 -6.61
C PHE A 223 -8.50 4.85 -5.69
#